data_412794b68c2107e338f3149fe11e2135
#
_entry.id   412794b68c2107e338f3149fe11e2135
#
_cell.length_a   1.000
_cell.length_b   1.000
_cell.length_c   1.000
_cell.angle_alpha   90.00
_cell.angle_beta   90.00
_cell.angle_gamma   90.00
#
_symmetry.space_group_name_H-M   'P 1'
#
loop_
_entity.id
_entity.type
_entity.pdbx_description
1 polymer ?
#
loop_
_entity_poly.entity_id
_entity_poly.type
_entity_poly.pdbx_seq_one_letter_code
_entity_poly.pdbx_strand_id
1 'polypeptide(L)'
;MVLEQEVNTAGRIRRVALASAIGTTIEWYDYFAYSTATALVFNKLFFPSLSPASGTLAAFATLGVGFVARPLGGIVWGHFGDRVGRKAMLVASLVLMGLATAGVGVLPTYHQAGVIAPVLLVVLRVLQGVSAGGEWGGAALMAVEHAPEGKRGRYGSFSQIGVPAGLILAQLVFFAVNNSLSPDDFRSWGWRIPFLVSLVLVAVGLVIRLRVEESPVFAKLRSSGERSRLPIVEVLRARPKQVLAAAVSFIANTALGYIFFAYLLSYGTSVLKLPSTTMLVVVIVGSVVWLVSIVAAAIWSDSVGRKPVYLAGSVLLVVWSIPFFLLVDTAQPWLLIVAVVVLNVGLGATYGPQSALFSELFESRFRYSGSSFAYAVGAVLGGGFAPLIAAALQSSTGTSLYVSLYMVGVGVLSLLAVLAFPRKPLVPVTAE
;
A
#
# COMPACT_ATOMS: atom_id res chain seq x y z
N MET A 1 -29.15 -20.20 23.51
CA MET A 1 -28.65 -20.89 22.28
C MET A 1 -28.49 -19.95 21.08
N VAL A 2 -29.53 -19.23 20.61
CA VAL A 2 -29.40 -18.29 19.47
C VAL A 2 -28.48 -17.12 19.83
N LEU A 3 -28.66 -16.46 20.98
CA LEU A 3 -27.81 -15.36 21.46
C LEU A 3 -26.35 -15.78 21.70
N GLU A 4 -26.08 -17.00 22.16
CA GLU A 4 -24.72 -17.50 22.33
C GLU A 4 -24.04 -17.80 20.99
N GLN A 5 -24.79 -18.25 19.99
CA GLN A 5 -24.28 -18.41 18.62
C GLN A 5 -23.96 -17.08 17.97
N GLU A 6 -24.78 -16.06 18.15
CA GLU A 6 -24.53 -14.70 17.64
C GLU A 6 -23.32 -14.04 18.32
N VAL A 7 -23.17 -14.15 19.63
CA VAL A 7 -22.01 -13.63 20.38
C VAL A 7 -20.71 -14.35 19.97
N ASN A 8 -20.78 -15.66 19.74
CA ASN A 8 -19.62 -16.45 19.33
C ASN A 8 -19.21 -16.12 17.87
N THR A 9 -20.18 -15.83 17.00
CA THR A 9 -19.96 -15.43 15.62
C THR A 9 -19.34 -14.02 15.55
N ALA A 10 -19.85 -13.04 16.32
CA ALA A 10 -19.30 -11.69 16.37
C ALA A 10 -17.85 -11.67 16.92
N GLY A 11 -17.57 -12.47 17.96
CA GLY A 11 -16.22 -12.64 18.50
C GLY A 11 -15.24 -13.25 17.50
N ARG A 12 -15.69 -14.23 16.71
CA ARG A 12 -14.90 -14.87 15.65
C ARG A 12 -14.58 -13.90 14.52
N ILE A 13 -15.56 -13.16 14.03
CA ILE A 13 -15.38 -12.16 12.97
C ILE A 13 -14.40 -11.07 13.42
N ARG A 14 -14.50 -10.57 14.66
CA ARG A 14 -13.58 -9.58 15.21
C ARG A 14 -12.13 -10.11 15.29
N ARG A 15 -11.93 -11.36 15.68
CA ARG A 15 -10.59 -11.98 15.71
C ARG A 15 -9.98 -12.11 14.31
N VAL A 16 -10.78 -12.53 13.32
CA VAL A 16 -10.32 -12.63 11.92
C VAL A 16 -9.97 -11.25 11.37
N ALA A 17 -10.80 -10.24 11.63
CA ALA A 17 -10.56 -8.86 11.21
C ALA A 17 -9.28 -8.27 11.83
N LEU A 18 -9.06 -8.48 13.13
CA LEU A 18 -7.82 -8.04 13.81
C LEU A 18 -6.59 -8.78 13.29
N ALA A 19 -6.67 -10.10 13.09
CA ALA A 19 -5.57 -10.87 12.53
C ALA A 19 -5.21 -10.40 11.11
N SER A 20 -6.21 -10.07 10.28
CA SER A 20 -6.02 -9.48 8.96
C SER A 20 -5.34 -8.11 9.05
N ALA A 21 -5.83 -7.21 9.92
CA ALA A 21 -5.24 -5.89 10.11
C ALA A 21 -3.77 -5.97 10.57
N ILE A 22 -3.46 -6.85 11.53
CA ILE A 22 -2.09 -7.04 12.02
C ILE A 22 -1.20 -7.63 10.92
N GLY A 23 -1.68 -8.63 10.19
CA GLY A 23 -0.94 -9.22 9.07
C GLY A 23 -0.59 -8.17 8.01
N THR A 24 -1.57 -7.38 7.59
CA THR A 24 -1.37 -6.27 6.64
C THR A 24 -0.43 -5.20 7.19
N THR A 25 -0.52 -4.87 8.49
CA THR A 25 0.41 -3.92 9.15
C THR A 25 1.86 -4.37 9.02
N ILE A 26 2.14 -5.65 9.30
CA ILE A 26 3.50 -6.22 9.23
C ILE A 26 4.02 -6.20 7.79
N GLU A 27 3.20 -6.62 6.82
CA GLU A 27 3.57 -6.61 5.41
C GLU A 27 3.89 -5.20 4.91
N TRP A 28 3.04 -4.22 5.23
CA TRP A 28 3.24 -2.85 4.77
C TRP A 28 4.34 -2.11 5.54
N TYR A 29 4.65 -2.51 6.77
CA TYR A 29 5.83 -2.02 7.49
C TYR A 29 7.10 -2.18 6.66
N ASP A 30 7.34 -3.36 6.09
CA ASP A 30 8.53 -3.66 5.29
C ASP A 30 8.63 -2.77 4.06
N TYR A 31 7.51 -2.54 3.38
CA TYR A 31 7.45 -1.62 2.25
C TYR A 31 7.75 -0.18 2.62
N PHE A 32 7.20 0.28 3.73
CA PHE A 32 7.39 1.66 4.19
C PHE A 32 8.76 1.88 4.80
N ALA A 33 9.33 0.91 5.48
CA ALA A 33 10.71 0.97 5.94
C ALA A 33 11.67 1.16 4.78
N TYR A 34 11.50 0.40 3.69
CA TYR A 34 12.28 0.57 2.48
C TYR A 34 12.07 1.96 1.85
N SER A 35 10.83 2.41 1.72
CA SER A 35 10.50 3.72 1.13
C SER A 35 11.10 4.88 1.93
N THR A 36 11.07 4.79 3.26
CA THR A 36 11.63 5.81 4.17
C THR A 36 13.16 5.85 4.05
N ALA A 37 13.83 4.69 4.05
CA ALA A 37 15.27 4.62 3.84
C ALA A 37 15.69 5.12 2.45
N THR A 38 14.89 4.83 1.41
CA THR A 38 15.09 5.35 0.06
C THR A 38 15.08 6.88 0.06
N ALA A 39 14.13 7.48 0.76
CA ALA A 39 13.98 8.93 0.85
C ALA A 39 15.11 9.61 1.67
N LEU A 40 15.63 8.94 2.70
CA LEU A 40 16.57 9.54 3.66
C LEU A 40 18.04 9.27 3.35
N VAL A 41 18.38 8.04 2.94
CA VAL A 41 19.80 7.61 2.96
C VAL A 41 20.27 6.81 1.74
N PHE A 42 19.43 6.12 0.98
CA PHE A 42 19.88 5.17 -0.06
C PHE A 42 20.63 5.83 -1.20
N ASN A 43 20.27 7.05 -1.57
CA ASN A 43 21.00 7.82 -2.58
C ASN A 43 22.48 7.99 -2.22
N LYS A 44 22.79 8.20 -0.94
CA LYS A 44 24.16 8.39 -0.44
C LYS A 44 24.91 7.07 -0.18
N LEU A 45 24.18 6.04 0.23
CA LEU A 45 24.77 4.77 0.66
C LEU A 45 25.03 3.79 -0.50
N PHE A 46 24.14 3.81 -1.51
CA PHE A 46 24.18 2.86 -2.62
C PHE A 46 24.52 3.50 -3.96
N PHE A 47 24.36 4.82 -4.10
CA PHE A 47 24.59 5.55 -5.34
C PHE A 47 25.49 6.79 -5.17
N PRO A 48 26.57 6.74 -4.37
CA PRO A 48 27.40 7.92 -4.05
C PRO A 48 28.21 8.44 -5.27
N SER A 49 28.41 7.64 -6.30
CA SER A 49 29.09 8.02 -7.53
C SER A 49 28.24 8.86 -8.47
N LEU A 50 26.93 8.93 -8.23
CA LEU A 50 25.99 9.72 -9.02
C LEU A 50 25.83 11.13 -8.44
N SER A 51 25.39 12.08 -9.28
CA SER A 51 24.96 13.38 -8.76
C SER A 51 23.82 13.23 -7.75
N PRO A 52 23.62 14.16 -6.81
CA PRO A 52 22.53 14.06 -5.82
C PRO A 52 21.15 13.81 -6.44
N ALA A 53 20.85 14.45 -7.57
CA ALA A 53 19.61 14.25 -8.30
C ALA A 53 19.53 12.84 -8.91
N SER A 54 20.57 12.43 -9.64
CA SER A 54 20.62 11.09 -10.26
C SER A 54 20.62 9.96 -9.22
N GLY A 55 21.31 10.16 -8.09
CA GLY A 55 21.29 9.21 -6.98
C GLY A 55 19.90 9.05 -6.35
N THR A 56 19.15 10.15 -6.22
CA THR A 56 17.77 10.12 -5.74
C THR A 56 16.85 9.41 -6.74
N LEU A 57 17.02 9.67 -8.04
CA LEU A 57 16.27 8.98 -9.09
C LEU A 57 16.55 7.48 -9.10
N ALA A 58 17.84 7.08 -8.99
CA ALA A 58 18.25 5.67 -8.90
C ALA A 58 17.63 5.00 -7.66
N ALA A 59 17.67 5.65 -6.50
CA ALA A 59 17.07 5.14 -5.29
C ALA A 59 15.55 4.95 -5.44
N PHE A 60 14.82 5.91 -6.00
CA PHE A 60 13.37 5.75 -6.27
C PHE A 60 13.06 4.72 -7.36
N ALA A 61 13.94 4.55 -8.36
CA ALA A 61 13.77 3.50 -9.37
C ALA A 61 13.75 2.11 -8.73
N THR A 62 14.50 1.88 -7.64
CA THR A 62 14.47 0.60 -6.93
C THR A 62 13.09 0.32 -6.29
N LEU A 63 12.32 1.34 -5.90
CA LEU A 63 10.93 1.17 -5.45
C LEU A 63 10.06 0.62 -6.59
N GLY A 64 10.19 1.20 -7.79
CA GLY A 64 9.49 0.75 -8.98
C GLY A 64 9.75 -0.72 -9.32
N VAL A 65 11.00 -1.17 -9.19
CA VAL A 65 11.38 -2.59 -9.39
C VAL A 65 10.55 -3.52 -8.50
N GLY A 66 10.37 -3.19 -7.22
CA GLY A 66 9.53 -3.98 -6.31
C GLY A 66 8.08 -4.08 -6.77
N PHE A 67 7.53 -3.00 -7.32
CA PHE A 67 6.15 -3.01 -7.85
C PHE A 67 6.04 -3.84 -9.13
N VAL A 68 6.99 -3.73 -10.05
CA VAL A 68 7.01 -4.52 -11.28
C VAL A 68 7.18 -6.02 -11.00
N ALA A 69 7.83 -6.38 -9.90
CA ALA A 69 7.98 -7.77 -9.48
C ALA A 69 6.70 -8.40 -8.86
N ARG A 70 5.72 -7.59 -8.40
CA ARG A 70 4.48 -8.12 -7.78
C ARG A 70 3.66 -9.06 -8.67
N PRO A 71 3.43 -8.79 -9.96
CA PRO A 71 2.74 -9.73 -10.84
C PRO A 71 3.41 -11.10 -10.93
N LEU A 72 4.75 -11.16 -10.90
CA LEU A 72 5.48 -12.42 -10.84
C LEU A 72 5.15 -13.19 -9.57
N GLY A 73 5.07 -12.48 -8.43
CA GLY A 73 4.63 -13.05 -7.17
C GLY A 73 3.22 -13.63 -7.25
N GLY A 74 2.27 -12.92 -7.87
CA GLY A 74 0.91 -13.41 -8.08
C GLY A 74 0.87 -14.74 -8.85
N ILE A 75 1.73 -14.89 -9.86
CA ILE A 75 1.86 -16.14 -10.65
C ILE A 75 2.49 -17.25 -9.78
N VAL A 76 3.59 -16.96 -9.10
CA VAL A 76 4.32 -17.94 -8.28
C VAL A 76 3.43 -18.44 -7.14
N TRP A 77 2.91 -17.54 -6.32
CA TRP A 77 2.09 -17.91 -5.16
C TRP A 77 0.74 -18.52 -5.57
N GLY A 78 0.16 -18.08 -6.68
CA GLY A 78 -1.05 -18.70 -7.24
C GLY A 78 -0.80 -20.15 -7.65
N HIS A 79 0.26 -20.40 -8.40
CA HIS A 79 0.60 -21.74 -8.88
C HIS A 79 0.90 -22.72 -7.74
N PHE A 80 1.72 -22.31 -6.77
CA PHE A 80 2.05 -23.18 -5.64
C PHE A 80 0.92 -23.26 -4.61
N GLY A 81 0.14 -22.18 -4.44
CA GLY A 81 -1.01 -22.15 -3.54
C GLY A 81 -2.09 -23.17 -3.87
N ASP A 82 -2.30 -23.42 -5.16
CA ASP A 82 -3.24 -24.45 -5.63
C ASP A 82 -2.74 -25.88 -5.40
N ARG A 83 -1.43 -26.09 -5.25
CA ARG A 83 -0.82 -27.42 -5.06
C ARG A 83 -0.55 -27.74 -3.60
N VAL A 84 0.04 -26.80 -2.85
CA VAL A 84 0.55 -27.01 -1.48
C VAL A 84 -0.45 -26.52 -0.42
N GLY A 85 -1.35 -25.59 -0.80
CA GLY A 85 -2.34 -24.98 0.09
C GLY A 85 -2.06 -23.49 0.34
N ARG A 86 -3.14 -22.71 0.51
CA ARG A 86 -3.04 -21.25 0.65
C ARG A 86 -2.34 -20.82 1.93
N LYS A 87 -2.59 -21.51 3.05
CA LYS A 87 -1.94 -21.21 4.34
C LYS A 87 -0.42 -21.33 4.25
N ALA A 88 0.09 -22.41 3.63
CA ALA A 88 1.53 -22.61 3.44
C ALA A 88 2.16 -21.51 2.59
N MET A 89 1.47 -21.05 1.54
CA MET A 89 1.95 -19.96 0.68
C MET A 89 1.96 -18.61 1.40
N LEU A 90 0.93 -18.32 2.20
CA LEU A 90 0.88 -17.11 3.02
C LEU A 90 2.01 -17.07 4.08
N VAL A 91 2.38 -18.22 4.63
CA VAL A 91 3.52 -18.33 5.55
C VAL A 91 4.83 -18.13 4.79
N ALA A 92 4.99 -18.79 3.64
CA ALA A 92 6.21 -18.69 2.83
C ALA A 92 6.42 -17.26 2.30
N SER A 93 5.37 -16.59 1.84
CA SER A 93 5.45 -15.19 1.40
C SER A 93 5.86 -14.26 2.53
N LEU A 94 5.26 -14.40 3.72
CA LEU A 94 5.63 -13.60 4.89
C LEU A 94 7.10 -13.80 5.30
N VAL A 95 7.57 -15.05 5.33
CA VAL A 95 8.96 -15.37 5.67
C VAL A 95 9.91 -14.79 4.61
N LEU A 96 9.60 -14.97 3.32
CA LEU A 96 10.41 -14.41 2.24
C LEU A 96 10.48 -12.87 2.32
N MET A 97 9.35 -12.21 2.59
CA MET A 97 9.30 -10.76 2.77
C MET A 97 10.23 -10.30 3.90
N GLY A 98 10.07 -10.89 5.08
CA GLY A 98 10.86 -10.49 6.22
C GLY A 98 12.35 -10.80 6.10
N LEU A 99 12.71 -11.94 5.52
CA LEU A 99 14.12 -12.26 5.26
C LEU A 99 14.71 -11.31 4.21
N ALA A 100 13.97 -10.96 3.16
CA ALA A 100 14.42 -10.00 2.16
C ALA A 100 14.58 -8.60 2.77
N THR A 101 13.64 -8.19 3.65
CA THR A 101 13.71 -6.90 4.36
C THR A 101 14.89 -6.86 5.33
N ALA A 102 15.04 -7.87 6.17
CA ALA A 102 16.19 -7.98 7.06
C ALA A 102 17.52 -8.04 6.28
N GLY A 103 17.51 -8.71 5.13
CA GLY A 103 18.62 -8.75 4.18
C GLY A 103 19.07 -7.35 3.76
N VAL A 104 18.14 -6.42 3.51
CA VAL A 104 18.48 -5.01 3.24
C VAL A 104 19.26 -4.41 4.42
N GLY A 105 18.84 -4.69 5.67
CA GLY A 105 19.50 -4.19 6.88
C GLY A 105 20.93 -4.66 7.09
N VAL A 106 21.34 -5.78 6.47
CA VAL A 106 22.71 -6.32 6.58
C VAL A 106 23.55 -6.08 5.33
N LEU A 107 23.00 -5.39 4.30
CA LEU A 107 23.75 -5.12 3.07
C LEU A 107 24.99 -4.27 3.33
N PRO A 108 26.11 -4.58 2.63
CA PRO A 108 27.23 -3.66 2.55
C PRO A 108 26.82 -2.40 1.77
N THR A 109 27.43 -1.27 2.12
CA THR A 109 27.26 -0.01 1.36
C THR A 109 28.14 -0.02 0.11
N TYR A 110 27.93 0.94 -0.80
CA TYR A 110 28.77 1.11 -1.99
C TYR A 110 30.27 1.27 -1.65
N HIS A 111 30.60 1.96 -0.55
CA HIS A 111 31.98 2.12 -0.10
C HIS A 111 32.64 0.80 0.33
N GLN A 112 31.86 -0.19 0.74
CA GLN A 112 32.35 -1.51 1.20
C GLN A 112 32.44 -2.54 0.06
N ALA A 113 31.44 -2.54 -0.86
CA ALA A 113 31.31 -3.58 -1.88
C ALA A 113 31.15 -3.04 -3.32
N GLY A 114 31.33 -1.74 -3.54
CA GLY A 114 31.21 -1.15 -4.87
C GLY A 114 29.83 -1.41 -5.50
N VAL A 115 29.83 -1.71 -6.79
CA VAL A 115 28.62 -1.94 -7.60
C VAL A 115 27.79 -3.14 -7.12
N ILE A 116 28.37 -4.07 -6.38
CA ILE A 116 27.67 -5.25 -5.85
C ILE A 116 26.58 -4.80 -4.86
N ALA A 117 26.80 -3.74 -4.08
CA ALA A 117 25.84 -3.25 -3.11
C ALA A 117 24.48 -2.85 -3.72
N PRO A 118 24.40 -1.94 -4.72
CA PRO A 118 23.13 -1.62 -5.37
C PRO A 118 22.51 -2.80 -6.13
N VAL A 119 23.30 -3.71 -6.68
CA VAL A 119 22.78 -4.93 -7.34
C VAL A 119 22.07 -5.81 -6.31
N LEU A 120 22.68 -6.09 -5.16
CA LEU A 120 22.05 -6.86 -4.09
C LEU A 120 20.80 -6.16 -3.55
N LEU A 121 20.80 -4.82 -3.44
CA LEU A 121 19.64 -4.05 -3.05
C LEU A 121 18.47 -4.28 -4.02
N VAL A 122 18.72 -4.26 -5.33
CA VAL A 122 17.71 -4.53 -6.37
C VAL A 122 17.22 -5.98 -6.29
N VAL A 123 18.11 -6.96 -6.11
CA VAL A 123 17.72 -8.38 -5.95
C VAL A 123 16.78 -8.56 -4.76
N LEU A 124 17.13 -8.02 -3.59
CA LEU A 124 16.27 -8.08 -2.40
C LEU A 124 14.94 -7.38 -2.65
N ARG A 125 14.94 -6.26 -3.40
CA ARG A 125 13.71 -5.56 -3.77
C ARG A 125 12.80 -6.37 -4.69
N VAL A 126 13.36 -7.13 -5.63
CA VAL A 126 12.61 -8.10 -6.45
C VAL A 126 11.99 -9.18 -5.57
N LEU A 127 12.75 -9.75 -4.62
CA LEU A 127 12.24 -10.76 -3.69
C LEU A 127 11.10 -10.22 -2.82
N GLN A 128 11.20 -8.99 -2.30
CA GLN A 128 10.11 -8.31 -1.60
C GLN A 128 8.89 -8.12 -2.49
N GLY A 129 9.08 -7.71 -3.76
CA GLY A 129 8.00 -7.56 -4.72
C GLY A 129 7.27 -8.87 -5.02
N VAL A 130 8.03 -9.94 -5.28
CA VAL A 130 7.49 -11.29 -5.49
C VAL A 130 6.72 -11.75 -4.26
N SER A 131 7.22 -11.49 -3.06
CA SER A 131 6.55 -11.86 -1.81
C SER A 131 5.16 -11.24 -1.68
N ALA A 132 5.00 -9.96 -1.97
CA ALA A 132 3.74 -9.22 -1.80
C ALA A 132 2.69 -9.46 -2.90
N GLY A 133 3.01 -10.23 -3.93
CA GLY A 133 2.18 -10.33 -5.16
C GLY A 133 0.82 -11.01 -5.05
N GLY A 134 0.46 -11.64 -3.91
CA GLY A 134 -0.75 -12.48 -3.84
C GLY A 134 -1.74 -12.17 -2.71
N GLU A 135 -1.48 -11.21 -1.83
CA GLU A 135 -2.18 -11.15 -0.53
C GLU A 135 -3.42 -10.25 -0.48
N TRP A 136 -3.41 -9.07 -1.12
CA TRP A 136 -4.45 -8.05 -0.90
C TRP A 136 -5.88 -8.51 -1.19
N GLY A 137 -6.07 -9.19 -2.32
CA GLY A 137 -7.43 -9.57 -2.76
C GLY A 137 -8.13 -10.54 -1.82
N GLY A 138 -7.38 -11.46 -1.20
CA GLY A 138 -7.93 -12.45 -0.27
C GLY A 138 -8.44 -11.82 1.03
N ALA A 139 -7.65 -10.95 1.63
CA ALA A 139 -7.98 -10.30 2.89
C ALA A 139 -9.16 -9.32 2.77
N ALA A 140 -9.15 -8.47 1.71
CA ALA A 140 -10.18 -7.47 1.46
C ALA A 140 -11.54 -8.12 1.16
N LEU A 141 -11.58 -9.14 0.29
CA LEU A 141 -12.82 -9.82 -0.07
C LEU A 141 -13.39 -10.65 1.08
N MET A 142 -12.54 -11.35 1.83
CA MET A 142 -13.00 -12.13 2.97
C MET A 142 -13.71 -11.25 4.00
N ALA A 143 -13.19 -10.05 4.26
CA ALA A 143 -13.80 -9.10 5.17
C ALA A 143 -15.16 -8.59 4.67
N VAL A 144 -15.30 -8.34 3.36
CA VAL A 144 -16.53 -7.83 2.75
C VAL A 144 -17.61 -8.92 2.63
N GLU A 145 -17.23 -10.13 2.26
CA GLU A 145 -18.16 -11.27 2.05
C GLU A 145 -18.79 -11.78 3.36
N HIS A 146 -18.06 -11.69 4.49
CA HIS A 146 -18.59 -12.05 5.81
C HIS A 146 -19.23 -10.87 6.55
N ALA A 147 -19.31 -9.69 5.93
CA ALA A 147 -19.89 -8.52 6.56
C ALA A 147 -21.43 -8.63 6.60
N PRO A 148 -22.08 -8.21 7.70
CA PRO A 148 -23.52 -8.03 7.75
C PRO A 148 -24.00 -7.08 6.65
N GLU A 149 -25.25 -7.27 6.19
CA GLU A 149 -25.87 -6.35 5.23
C GLU A 149 -25.79 -4.90 5.73
N GLY A 150 -25.50 -3.96 4.82
CA GLY A 150 -25.36 -2.54 5.15
C GLY A 150 -24.06 -2.16 5.89
N LYS A 151 -23.13 -3.11 6.19
CA LYS A 151 -21.88 -2.83 6.93
C LYS A 151 -20.61 -3.25 6.16
N ARG A 152 -20.71 -3.49 4.87
CA ARG A 152 -19.59 -3.98 4.03
C ARG A 152 -18.44 -3.00 3.94
N GLY A 153 -18.71 -1.69 3.89
CA GLY A 153 -17.68 -0.66 3.94
C GLY A 153 -16.91 -0.74 5.25
N ARG A 154 -17.61 -0.72 6.38
CA ARG A 154 -17.01 -0.81 7.71
C ARG A 154 -16.13 -2.06 7.88
N TYR A 155 -16.61 -3.23 7.48
CA TYR A 155 -15.83 -4.47 7.62
C TYR A 155 -14.68 -4.53 6.61
N GLY A 156 -14.87 -4.05 5.38
CA GLY A 156 -13.81 -3.94 4.38
C GLY A 156 -12.66 -3.01 4.79
N SER A 157 -12.93 -2.02 5.66
CA SER A 157 -11.89 -1.11 6.15
C SER A 157 -10.86 -1.79 7.07
N PHE A 158 -11.17 -2.93 7.71
CA PHE A 158 -10.21 -3.62 8.59
C PHE A 158 -8.94 -4.07 7.85
N SER A 159 -9.05 -4.51 6.61
CA SER A 159 -7.87 -4.81 5.80
C SER A 159 -7.12 -3.55 5.36
N GLN A 160 -7.83 -2.44 5.14
CA GLN A 160 -7.27 -1.19 4.65
C GLN A 160 -6.52 -0.39 5.72
N ILE A 161 -6.96 -0.44 6.98
CA ILE A 161 -6.28 0.27 8.09
C ILE A 161 -4.89 -0.28 8.39
N GLY A 162 -4.61 -1.53 8.04
CA GLY A 162 -3.27 -2.13 8.18
C GLY A 162 -2.20 -1.37 7.39
N VAL A 163 -2.56 -0.76 6.26
CA VAL A 163 -1.63 0.01 5.43
C VAL A 163 -1.09 1.24 6.16
N PRO A 164 -1.91 2.23 6.57
CA PRO A 164 -1.40 3.37 7.33
C PRO A 164 -0.84 2.96 8.71
N ALA A 165 -1.33 1.89 9.34
CA ALA A 165 -0.75 1.38 10.58
C ALA A 165 0.70 0.90 10.38
N GLY A 166 0.99 0.20 9.29
CA GLY A 166 2.35 -0.20 8.90
C GLY A 166 3.25 1.01 8.63
N LEU A 167 2.70 2.04 7.96
CA LEU A 167 3.42 3.30 7.74
C LEU A 167 3.75 4.00 9.07
N ILE A 168 2.77 4.17 9.95
CA ILE A 168 2.98 4.77 11.28
C ILE A 168 4.08 4.02 12.03
N LEU A 169 4.00 2.69 12.06
CA LEU A 169 4.99 1.87 12.75
C LEU A 169 6.40 2.06 12.17
N ALA A 170 6.54 2.04 10.84
CA ALA A 170 7.82 2.27 10.17
C ALA A 170 8.37 3.67 10.50
N GLN A 171 7.54 4.70 10.40
CA GLN A 171 7.96 6.07 10.72
C GLN A 171 8.34 6.25 12.18
N LEU A 172 7.62 5.62 13.12
CA LEU A 172 7.97 5.66 14.55
C LEU A 172 9.32 5.01 14.83
N VAL A 173 9.62 3.87 14.19
CA VAL A 173 10.93 3.22 14.34
C VAL A 173 12.04 4.11 13.75
N PHE A 174 11.85 4.67 12.54
CA PHE A 174 12.81 5.61 11.96
C PHE A 174 12.97 6.88 12.82
N PHE A 175 11.88 7.43 13.33
CA PHE A 175 11.91 8.59 14.21
C PHE A 175 12.71 8.28 15.49
N ALA A 176 12.42 7.16 16.16
CA ALA A 176 13.12 6.77 17.38
C ALA A 176 14.63 6.61 17.14
N VAL A 177 15.01 5.90 16.08
CA VAL A 177 16.42 5.68 15.73
C VAL A 177 17.11 7.00 15.34
N ASN A 178 16.48 7.79 14.48
CA ASN A 178 17.06 9.07 14.00
C ASN A 178 17.19 10.12 15.12
N ASN A 179 16.32 10.07 16.13
CA ASN A 179 16.37 11.00 17.27
C ASN A 179 17.32 10.53 18.38
N SER A 180 17.66 9.24 18.43
CA SER A 180 18.54 8.64 19.45
C SER A 180 20.00 8.60 19.03
N LEU A 181 20.30 8.81 17.75
CA LEU A 181 21.66 8.70 17.19
C LEU A 181 22.11 10.03 16.60
N SER A 182 23.42 10.23 16.55
CA SER A 182 23.99 11.34 15.77
C SER A 182 23.69 11.14 14.29
N PRO A 183 23.67 12.20 13.46
CA PRO A 183 23.48 12.07 12.02
C PRO A 183 24.50 11.14 11.33
N ASP A 184 25.72 11.07 11.86
CA ASP A 184 26.78 10.20 11.32
C ASP A 184 26.57 8.75 11.74
N ASP A 185 26.18 8.49 12.98
CA ASP A 185 25.83 7.14 13.44
C ASP A 185 24.60 6.61 12.72
N PHE A 186 23.57 7.46 12.52
CA PHE A 186 22.40 7.08 11.74
C PHE A 186 22.77 6.65 10.32
N ARG A 187 23.65 7.40 9.64
CA ARG A 187 24.11 7.09 8.28
C ARG A 187 25.05 5.88 8.23
N SER A 188 25.90 5.69 9.23
CA SER A 188 26.88 4.59 9.24
C SER A 188 26.22 3.23 9.52
N TRP A 189 25.35 3.14 10.51
CA TRP A 189 24.73 1.88 10.95
C TRP A 189 23.26 1.97 11.36
N GLY A 190 22.81 3.11 11.91
CA GLY A 190 21.48 3.25 12.51
C GLY A 190 20.33 2.99 11.54
N TRP A 191 20.50 3.32 10.25
CA TRP A 191 19.51 3.06 9.20
C TRP A 191 19.16 1.58 9.02
N ARG A 192 20.00 0.67 9.53
CA ARG A 192 19.80 -0.78 9.46
C ARG A 192 18.75 -1.28 10.45
N ILE A 193 18.62 -0.60 11.60
CA ILE A 193 17.74 -1.03 12.70
C ILE A 193 16.30 -1.23 12.24
N PRO A 194 15.64 -0.30 11.52
CA PRO A 194 14.28 -0.50 11.04
C PRO A 194 14.09 -1.78 10.21
N PHE A 195 15.09 -2.16 9.41
CA PHE A 195 15.04 -3.39 8.63
C PHE A 195 15.21 -4.65 9.50
N LEU A 196 16.03 -4.60 10.53
CA LEU A 196 16.22 -5.72 11.46
C LEU A 196 15.01 -5.93 12.37
N VAL A 197 14.28 -4.86 12.71
CA VAL A 197 13.00 -4.93 13.44
C VAL A 197 11.97 -5.77 12.69
N SER A 198 12.04 -5.85 11.35
CA SER A 198 11.13 -6.70 10.58
C SER A 198 11.22 -8.18 10.96
N LEU A 199 12.36 -8.68 11.42
CA LEU A 199 12.48 -10.07 11.92
C LEU A 199 11.56 -10.34 13.10
N VAL A 200 11.45 -9.38 14.03
CA VAL A 200 10.54 -9.48 15.17
C VAL A 200 9.09 -9.45 14.69
N LEU A 201 8.77 -8.54 13.77
CA LEU A 201 7.42 -8.42 13.22
C LEU A 201 7.01 -9.67 12.44
N VAL A 202 7.92 -10.25 11.67
CA VAL A 202 7.68 -11.52 10.95
C VAL A 202 7.46 -12.67 11.92
N ALA A 203 8.23 -12.77 13.01
CA ALA A 203 8.00 -13.77 14.04
C ALA A 203 6.60 -13.65 14.66
N VAL A 204 6.15 -12.42 14.97
CA VAL A 204 4.78 -12.16 15.46
C VAL A 204 3.75 -12.54 14.39
N GLY A 205 3.95 -12.11 13.14
CA GLY A 205 3.05 -12.45 12.03
C GLY A 205 2.95 -13.95 11.78
N LEU A 206 4.07 -14.67 11.90
CA LEU A 206 4.14 -16.12 11.76
C LEU A 206 3.31 -16.83 12.87
N VAL A 207 3.47 -16.41 14.13
CA VAL A 207 2.68 -16.95 15.25
C VAL A 207 1.17 -16.73 15.01
N ILE A 208 0.77 -15.57 14.52
CA ILE A 208 -0.63 -15.26 14.22
C ILE A 208 -1.13 -16.15 13.08
N ARG A 209 -0.39 -16.25 11.96
CA ARG A 209 -0.79 -17.03 10.78
C ARG A 209 -0.86 -18.54 11.05
N LEU A 210 0.01 -19.07 11.89
CA LEU A 210 -0.02 -20.48 12.28
C LEU A 210 -1.27 -20.83 13.10
N ARG A 211 -1.83 -19.87 13.87
CA ARG A 211 -3.04 -20.04 14.68
C ARG A 211 -4.35 -19.81 13.93
N VAL A 212 -4.32 -19.21 12.74
CA VAL A 212 -5.53 -19.00 11.91
C VAL A 212 -5.84 -20.28 11.14
N GLU A 213 -7.08 -20.75 11.25
CA GLU A 213 -7.60 -21.90 10.51
C GLU A 213 -7.76 -21.56 9.02
N GLU A 214 -7.66 -22.58 8.15
CA GLU A 214 -7.87 -22.45 6.72
C GLU A 214 -9.32 -22.03 6.42
N SER A 215 -9.53 -21.18 5.41
CA SER A 215 -10.86 -20.68 5.06
C SER A 215 -11.84 -21.82 4.70
N PRO A 216 -13.04 -21.88 5.33
CA PRO A 216 -14.07 -22.89 4.99
C PRO A 216 -14.49 -22.84 3.52
N VAL A 217 -14.46 -21.65 2.90
CA VAL A 217 -14.77 -21.45 1.47
C VAL A 217 -13.75 -22.16 0.60
N PHE A 218 -12.47 -22.14 0.98
CA PHE A 218 -11.42 -22.84 0.24
C PHE A 218 -11.54 -24.36 0.39
N ALA A 219 -11.92 -24.83 1.57
CA ALA A 219 -12.18 -26.25 1.79
C ALA A 219 -13.33 -26.75 0.91
N LYS A 220 -14.40 -25.97 0.73
CA LYS A 220 -15.52 -26.25 -0.19
C LYS A 220 -15.10 -26.22 -1.67
N LEU A 221 -14.32 -25.22 -2.10
CA LEU A 221 -13.83 -25.14 -3.48
C LEU A 221 -12.86 -26.28 -3.83
N ARG A 222 -12.13 -26.81 -2.85
CA ARG A 222 -11.28 -27.99 -3.04
C ARG A 222 -12.08 -29.26 -3.24
N SER A 223 -13.26 -29.37 -2.61
CA SER A 223 -14.13 -30.55 -2.72
C SER A 223 -15.03 -30.52 -3.97
N SER A 224 -15.37 -29.34 -4.54
CA SER A 224 -16.28 -29.22 -5.69
C SER A 224 -15.62 -29.46 -7.06
N GLY A 225 -14.29 -29.49 -7.15
CA GLY A 225 -13.58 -29.74 -8.42
C GLY A 225 -13.72 -28.63 -9.49
N GLU A 226 -14.49 -27.59 -9.24
CA GLU A 226 -14.71 -26.44 -10.14
C GLU A 226 -13.53 -25.47 -10.11
N ARG A 227 -12.50 -25.78 -10.89
CA ARG A 227 -11.35 -24.88 -11.05
C ARG A 227 -11.37 -24.27 -12.45
N SER A 228 -11.60 -22.95 -12.52
CA SER A 228 -11.24 -22.22 -13.74
C SER A 228 -9.73 -22.30 -13.95
N ARG A 229 -9.29 -22.71 -15.15
CA ARG A 229 -7.87 -22.86 -15.48
C ARG A 229 -7.12 -21.51 -15.53
N LEU A 230 -7.80 -20.41 -15.86
CA LEU A 230 -7.21 -19.06 -15.98
C LEU A 230 -8.25 -17.96 -15.69
N PRO A 231 -8.63 -17.73 -14.41
CA PRO A 231 -9.69 -16.77 -14.07
C PRO A 231 -9.38 -15.32 -14.50
N ILE A 232 -8.09 -14.94 -14.50
CA ILE A 232 -7.66 -13.60 -14.94
C ILE A 232 -7.96 -13.39 -16.44
N VAL A 233 -7.68 -14.37 -17.28
CA VAL A 233 -7.94 -14.27 -18.73
C VAL A 233 -9.45 -14.20 -19.00
N GLU A 234 -10.23 -14.96 -18.24
CA GLU A 234 -11.70 -14.94 -18.38
C GLU A 234 -12.28 -13.57 -18.01
N VAL A 235 -11.87 -12.96 -16.89
CA VAL A 235 -12.38 -11.64 -16.49
C VAL A 235 -11.93 -10.54 -17.45
N LEU A 236 -10.70 -10.61 -17.97
CA LEU A 236 -10.20 -9.65 -18.96
C LEU A 236 -10.96 -9.74 -20.28
N ARG A 237 -11.41 -10.94 -20.67
CA ARG A 237 -12.25 -11.13 -21.87
C ARG A 237 -13.71 -10.72 -21.64
N ALA A 238 -14.27 -11.08 -20.47
CA ALA A 238 -15.68 -10.85 -20.16
C ALA A 238 -15.97 -9.39 -19.75
N ARG A 239 -15.08 -8.74 -19.00
CA ARG A 239 -15.31 -7.44 -18.35
C ARG A 239 -14.12 -6.47 -18.47
N PRO A 240 -13.50 -6.28 -19.66
CA PRO A 240 -12.27 -5.48 -19.80
C PRO A 240 -12.45 -4.03 -19.37
N LYS A 241 -13.61 -3.42 -19.67
CA LYS A 241 -13.90 -2.02 -19.31
C LYS A 241 -13.97 -1.82 -17.79
N GLN A 242 -14.57 -2.76 -17.05
CA GLN A 242 -14.68 -2.70 -15.60
C GLN A 242 -13.32 -2.87 -14.93
N VAL A 243 -12.50 -3.82 -15.43
CA VAL A 243 -11.13 -4.03 -14.94
C VAL A 243 -10.28 -2.78 -15.15
N LEU A 244 -10.32 -2.21 -16.36
CA LEU A 244 -9.57 -0.99 -16.69
C LEU A 244 -10.03 0.18 -15.83
N ALA A 245 -11.34 0.42 -15.72
CA ALA A 245 -11.89 1.51 -14.93
C ALA A 245 -11.52 1.37 -13.43
N ALA A 246 -11.59 0.15 -12.87
CA ALA A 246 -11.17 -0.11 -11.50
C ALA A 246 -9.67 0.13 -11.30
N ALA A 247 -8.81 -0.34 -12.23
CA ALA A 247 -7.38 -0.10 -12.16
C ALA A 247 -7.04 1.39 -12.24
N VAL A 248 -7.61 2.10 -13.21
CA VAL A 248 -7.37 3.54 -13.42
C VAL A 248 -7.90 4.36 -12.24
N SER A 249 -9.05 3.99 -11.65
CA SER A 249 -9.58 4.70 -10.47
C SER A 249 -8.62 4.68 -9.28
N PHE A 250 -7.77 3.66 -9.17
CA PHE A 250 -6.84 3.51 -8.05
C PHE A 250 -5.49 4.21 -8.26
N ILE A 251 -5.16 4.65 -9.48
CA ILE A 251 -3.86 5.29 -9.79
C ILE A 251 -3.62 6.52 -8.92
N ALA A 252 -4.61 7.43 -8.79
CA ALA A 252 -4.42 8.65 -7.99
C ALA A 252 -4.18 8.34 -6.51
N ASN A 253 -4.95 7.42 -5.91
CA ASN A 253 -4.78 7.07 -4.50
C ASN A 253 -3.35 6.57 -4.24
N THR A 254 -2.83 5.67 -5.07
CA THR A 254 -1.47 5.15 -4.91
C THR A 254 -0.41 6.18 -5.27
N ALA A 255 -0.56 6.93 -6.34
CA ALA A 255 0.42 7.94 -6.75
C ALA A 255 0.57 9.04 -5.67
N LEU A 256 -0.54 9.64 -5.24
CA LEU A 256 -0.53 10.69 -4.24
C LEU A 256 -0.11 10.16 -2.86
N GLY A 257 -0.47 8.93 -2.53
CA GLY A 257 0.01 8.27 -1.33
C GLY A 257 1.54 8.15 -1.32
N TYR A 258 2.15 7.63 -2.41
CA TYR A 258 3.62 7.51 -2.50
C TYR A 258 4.33 8.87 -2.63
N ILE A 259 3.69 9.87 -3.21
CA ILE A 259 4.18 11.26 -3.15
C ILE A 259 4.18 11.75 -1.70
N PHE A 260 3.13 11.48 -0.93
CA PHE A 260 3.02 11.89 0.47
C PHE A 260 4.10 11.27 1.35
N PHE A 261 4.24 9.96 1.41
CA PHE A 261 5.15 9.36 2.40
C PHE A 261 6.58 9.15 1.90
N ALA A 262 6.83 9.03 0.61
CA ALA A 262 8.17 8.79 0.08
C ALA A 262 8.79 10.06 -0.54
N TYR A 263 8.10 10.67 -1.51
CA TYR A 263 8.66 11.83 -2.20
C TYR A 263 8.71 13.07 -1.30
N LEU A 264 7.63 13.41 -0.57
CA LEU A 264 7.59 14.56 0.33
C LEU A 264 8.68 14.49 1.41
N LEU A 265 8.95 13.30 1.96
CA LEU A 265 10.03 13.10 2.92
C LEU A 265 11.40 13.43 2.29
N SER A 266 11.66 12.94 1.09
CA SER A 266 12.88 13.23 0.34
C SER A 266 12.96 14.72 -0.07
N TYR A 267 11.87 15.30 -0.56
CA TYR A 267 11.78 16.70 -0.96
C TYR A 267 12.03 17.64 0.23
N GLY A 268 11.37 17.40 1.34
CA GLY A 268 11.53 18.19 2.56
C GLY A 268 12.95 18.18 3.09
N THR A 269 13.62 17.02 3.10
CA THR A 269 14.98 16.89 3.63
C THR A 269 16.05 17.33 2.63
N SER A 270 15.88 17.03 1.34
CA SER A 270 16.92 17.26 0.32
C SER A 270 16.82 18.63 -0.35
N VAL A 271 15.59 19.11 -0.62
CA VAL A 271 15.34 20.38 -1.31
C VAL A 271 15.07 21.50 -0.32
N LEU A 272 14.09 21.32 0.58
CA LEU A 272 13.72 22.34 1.56
C LEU A 272 14.67 22.42 2.76
N LYS A 273 15.62 21.46 2.90
CA LYS A 273 16.61 21.38 3.98
C LYS A 273 16.01 21.31 5.39
N LEU A 274 14.79 20.80 5.51
CA LEU A 274 14.15 20.60 6.80
C LEU A 274 14.76 19.40 7.55
N PRO A 275 14.77 19.43 8.88
CA PRO A 275 15.23 18.28 9.69
C PRO A 275 14.42 17.01 9.37
N SER A 276 15.10 15.88 9.27
CA SER A 276 14.45 14.58 9.02
C SER A 276 13.42 14.24 10.10
N THR A 277 13.68 14.59 11.36
CA THR A 277 12.73 14.43 12.48
C THR A 277 11.42 15.18 12.24
N THR A 278 11.48 16.43 11.77
CA THR A 278 10.30 17.22 11.43
C THR A 278 9.49 16.54 10.32
N MET A 279 10.16 16.08 9.27
CA MET A 279 9.49 15.42 8.14
C MET A 279 8.89 14.07 8.53
N LEU A 280 9.56 13.30 9.39
CA LEU A 280 9.00 12.05 9.94
C LEU A 280 7.72 12.32 10.76
N VAL A 281 7.71 13.36 11.59
CA VAL A 281 6.50 13.77 12.35
C VAL A 281 5.38 14.18 11.41
N VAL A 282 5.64 14.95 10.37
CA VAL A 282 4.64 15.34 9.35
C VAL A 282 4.02 14.11 8.70
N VAL A 283 4.84 13.11 8.33
CA VAL A 283 4.33 11.86 7.75
C VAL A 283 3.54 11.03 8.77
N ILE A 284 3.96 10.98 10.04
CA ILE A 284 3.21 10.28 11.10
C ILE A 284 1.82 10.92 11.27
N VAL A 285 1.75 12.24 11.41
CA VAL A 285 0.48 12.97 11.55
C VAL A 285 -0.44 12.70 10.36
N GLY A 286 0.08 12.84 9.14
CA GLY A 286 -0.70 12.53 7.94
C GLY A 286 -1.19 11.08 7.91
N SER A 287 -0.37 10.13 8.34
CA SER A 287 -0.72 8.69 8.37
C SER A 287 -1.82 8.38 9.40
N VAL A 288 -1.80 9.05 10.56
CA VAL A 288 -2.89 8.94 11.55
C VAL A 288 -4.20 9.48 10.98
N VAL A 289 -4.16 10.64 10.30
CA VAL A 289 -5.32 11.20 9.63
C VAL A 289 -5.81 10.24 8.53
N TRP A 290 -4.91 9.65 7.76
CA TRP A 290 -5.27 8.66 6.73
C TRP A 290 -6.02 7.47 7.34
N LEU A 291 -5.49 6.90 8.42
CA LEU A 291 -6.10 5.78 9.14
C LEU A 291 -7.54 6.13 9.61
N VAL A 292 -7.69 7.27 10.28
CA VAL A 292 -9.00 7.73 10.78
C VAL A 292 -9.97 7.99 9.62
N SER A 293 -9.49 8.63 8.56
CA SER A 293 -10.29 8.96 7.38
C SER A 293 -10.75 7.72 6.62
N ILE A 294 -9.93 6.65 6.55
CA ILE A 294 -10.34 5.36 5.98
C ILE A 294 -11.56 4.82 6.71
N VAL A 295 -11.51 4.77 8.06
CA VAL A 295 -12.61 4.23 8.88
C VAL A 295 -13.87 5.10 8.74
N ALA A 296 -13.72 6.42 8.85
CA ALA A 296 -14.82 7.36 8.72
C ALA A 296 -15.49 7.27 7.34
N ALA A 297 -14.71 7.28 6.27
CA ALA A 297 -15.21 7.18 4.90
C ALA A 297 -15.86 5.83 4.60
N ALA A 298 -15.31 4.75 5.12
CA ALA A 298 -15.87 3.41 4.96
C ALA A 298 -17.25 3.30 5.63
N ILE A 299 -17.38 3.81 6.87
CA ILE A 299 -18.66 3.85 7.60
C ILE A 299 -19.65 4.77 6.89
N TRP A 300 -19.21 5.96 6.48
CA TRP A 300 -20.07 6.90 5.75
C TRP A 300 -20.56 6.30 4.42
N SER A 301 -19.71 5.56 3.73
CA SER A 301 -20.08 4.89 2.48
C SER A 301 -21.16 3.81 2.66
N ASP A 302 -21.33 3.25 3.85
CA ASP A 302 -22.39 2.30 4.16
C ASP A 302 -23.78 2.96 4.12
N SER A 303 -23.88 4.26 4.44
CA SER A 303 -25.13 5.02 4.47
C SER A 303 -25.46 5.74 3.15
N VAL A 304 -24.47 6.37 2.49
CA VAL A 304 -24.69 7.20 1.29
C VAL A 304 -24.32 6.49 -0.02
N GLY A 305 -23.73 5.29 0.07
CA GLY A 305 -23.21 4.53 -1.06
C GLY A 305 -21.70 4.72 -1.30
N ARG A 306 -21.08 3.75 -1.98
CA ARG A 306 -19.62 3.70 -2.18
C ARG A 306 -19.13 4.78 -3.13
N LYS A 307 -19.80 4.89 -4.29
CA LYS A 307 -19.42 5.80 -5.37
C LYS A 307 -19.43 7.28 -4.97
N PRO A 308 -20.44 7.83 -4.26
CA PRO A 308 -20.43 9.22 -3.83
C PRO A 308 -19.24 9.57 -2.92
N VAL A 309 -18.92 8.72 -1.95
CA VAL A 309 -17.78 8.96 -1.03
C VAL A 309 -16.45 8.91 -1.79
N TYR A 310 -16.29 7.92 -2.66
CA TYR A 310 -15.09 7.80 -3.50
C TYR A 310 -14.93 9.03 -4.43
N LEU A 311 -16.02 9.50 -5.06
CA LEU A 311 -16.02 10.71 -5.89
C LEU A 311 -15.62 11.96 -5.09
N ALA A 312 -16.19 12.15 -3.90
CA ALA A 312 -15.85 13.28 -3.03
C ALA A 312 -14.37 13.28 -2.69
N GLY A 313 -13.79 12.12 -2.33
CA GLY A 313 -12.36 11.97 -2.12
C GLY A 313 -11.54 12.26 -3.37
N SER A 314 -11.94 11.76 -4.55
CA SER A 314 -11.25 12.01 -5.80
C SER A 314 -11.24 13.49 -6.19
N VAL A 315 -12.36 14.19 -6.03
CA VAL A 315 -12.46 15.65 -6.25
C VAL A 315 -11.54 16.39 -5.30
N LEU A 316 -11.54 16.02 -4.01
CA LEU A 316 -10.65 16.64 -3.02
C LEU A 316 -9.18 16.46 -3.40
N LEU A 317 -8.76 15.27 -3.84
CA LEU A 317 -7.39 15.01 -4.27
C LEU A 317 -6.98 15.88 -5.47
N VAL A 318 -7.87 16.03 -6.46
CA VAL A 318 -7.62 16.91 -7.64
C VAL A 318 -7.46 18.36 -7.22
N VAL A 319 -8.44 18.88 -6.48
CA VAL A 319 -8.46 20.30 -6.06
C VAL A 319 -7.30 20.62 -5.13
N TRP A 320 -6.94 19.70 -4.23
CA TRP A 320 -5.87 19.90 -3.26
C TRP A 320 -4.46 19.76 -3.81
N SER A 321 -4.28 19.17 -4.98
CA SER A 321 -2.94 18.88 -5.55
C SER A 321 -2.07 20.12 -5.74
N ILE A 322 -2.63 21.26 -6.16
CA ILE A 322 -1.88 22.52 -6.30
C ILE A 322 -1.68 23.20 -4.94
N PRO A 323 -2.71 23.44 -4.10
CA PRO A 323 -2.54 24.00 -2.76
C PRO A 323 -1.56 23.20 -1.90
N PHE A 324 -1.48 21.87 -2.07
CA PHE A 324 -0.58 21.01 -1.33
C PHE A 324 0.88 21.50 -1.43
N PHE A 325 1.43 21.64 -2.64
CA PHE A 325 2.81 22.06 -2.78
C PHE A 325 3.00 23.57 -2.53
N LEU A 326 1.98 24.42 -2.76
CA LEU A 326 2.06 25.82 -2.35
C LEU A 326 2.27 25.97 -0.84
N LEU A 327 1.65 25.12 -0.03
CA LEU A 327 1.86 25.09 1.42
C LEU A 327 3.20 24.43 1.79
N VAL A 328 3.56 23.35 1.13
CA VAL A 328 4.82 22.61 1.38
C VAL A 328 6.04 23.50 1.12
N ASP A 329 6.03 24.26 0.03
CA ASP A 329 7.16 25.11 -0.39
C ASP A 329 7.42 26.28 0.56
N THR A 330 6.48 26.61 1.45
CA THR A 330 6.73 27.58 2.53
C THR A 330 7.76 27.09 3.55
N ALA A 331 8.05 25.80 3.57
CA ALA A 331 8.90 25.13 4.57
C ALA A 331 8.48 25.36 6.03
N GLN A 332 7.24 25.83 6.28
CA GLN A 332 6.73 26.07 7.63
C GLN A 332 6.06 24.79 8.17
N PRO A 333 6.50 24.23 9.33
CA PRO A 333 6.00 22.93 9.83
C PRO A 333 4.49 22.84 9.98
N TRP A 334 3.82 23.91 10.43
CA TRP A 334 2.38 23.91 10.61
C TRP A 334 1.61 23.89 9.27
N LEU A 335 2.15 24.56 8.22
CA LEU A 335 1.56 24.52 6.87
C LEU A 335 1.77 23.18 6.19
N LEU A 336 2.92 22.52 6.44
CA LEU A 336 3.12 21.13 6.01
C LEU A 336 2.09 20.19 6.65
N ILE A 337 1.79 20.37 7.96
CA ILE A 337 0.76 19.57 8.64
C ILE A 337 -0.61 19.81 7.99
N VAL A 338 -1.00 21.05 7.72
CA VAL A 338 -2.26 21.36 7.02
C VAL A 338 -2.30 20.67 5.65
N ALA A 339 -1.19 20.79 4.89
CA ALA A 339 -1.09 20.17 3.56
C ALA A 339 -1.34 18.66 3.60
N VAL A 340 -0.65 17.94 4.50
CA VAL A 340 -0.77 16.49 4.61
C VAL A 340 -2.10 16.04 5.23
N VAL A 341 -2.68 16.80 6.16
CA VAL A 341 -3.98 16.48 6.77
C VAL A 341 -5.07 16.45 5.70
N VAL A 342 -5.20 17.50 4.89
CA VAL A 342 -6.26 17.56 3.87
C VAL A 342 -6.02 16.52 2.77
N LEU A 343 -4.77 16.32 2.33
CA LEU A 343 -4.44 15.28 1.36
C LEU A 343 -4.88 13.89 1.86
N ASN A 344 -4.56 13.58 3.13
CA ASN A 344 -4.84 12.26 3.71
C ASN A 344 -6.32 12.04 4.02
N VAL A 345 -7.14 13.09 4.20
CA VAL A 345 -8.61 12.99 4.19
C VAL A 345 -9.08 12.51 2.80
N GLY A 346 -8.56 13.08 1.72
CA GLY A 346 -8.88 12.67 0.36
C GLY A 346 -8.44 11.21 0.06
N LEU A 347 -7.22 10.84 0.48
CA LEU A 347 -6.72 9.48 0.37
C LEU A 347 -7.59 8.48 1.14
N GLY A 348 -8.01 8.82 2.36
CA GLY A 348 -8.90 8.00 3.16
C GLY A 348 -10.29 7.86 2.56
N ALA A 349 -10.85 8.94 1.99
CA ALA A 349 -12.15 8.94 1.34
C ALA A 349 -12.20 8.08 0.07
N THR A 350 -11.08 7.94 -0.64
CA THR A 350 -10.97 7.04 -1.80
C THR A 350 -10.63 5.61 -1.37
N TYR A 351 -9.79 5.40 -0.35
CA TYR A 351 -9.34 4.08 0.04
C TYR A 351 -10.32 3.32 0.94
N GLY A 352 -11.04 4.03 1.84
CA GLY A 352 -11.99 3.42 2.78
C GLY A 352 -13.09 2.58 2.12
N PRO A 353 -13.85 3.12 1.16
CA PRO A 353 -14.92 2.39 0.48
C PRO A 353 -14.42 1.42 -0.59
N GLN A 354 -13.13 1.42 -0.96
CA GLN A 354 -12.60 0.74 -2.14
C GLN A 354 -12.80 -0.77 -2.13
N SER A 355 -12.58 -1.45 -0.99
CA SER A 355 -12.75 -2.91 -0.90
C SER A 355 -14.18 -3.33 -1.23
N ALA A 356 -15.17 -2.62 -0.67
CA ALA A 356 -16.58 -2.85 -0.95
C ALA A 356 -16.93 -2.46 -2.40
N LEU A 357 -16.48 -1.30 -2.86
CA LEU A 357 -16.72 -0.83 -4.23
C LEU A 357 -16.21 -1.82 -5.27
N PHE A 358 -14.95 -2.29 -5.13
CA PHE A 358 -14.38 -3.25 -6.08
C PHE A 358 -15.10 -4.59 -6.05
N SER A 359 -15.54 -5.06 -4.86
CA SER A 359 -16.32 -6.29 -4.76
C SER A 359 -17.69 -6.19 -5.41
N GLU A 360 -18.30 -5.00 -5.45
CA GLU A 360 -19.61 -4.72 -6.07
C GLU A 360 -19.52 -4.50 -7.60
N LEU A 361 -18.30 -4.25 -8.13
CA LEU A 361 -18.08 -4.08 -9.59
C LEU A 361 -18.01 -5.39 -10.37
N PHE A 362 -17.72 -6.52 -9.69
CA PHE A 362 -17.52 -7.80 -10.35
C PHE A 362 -18.53 -8.85 -9.87
N GLU A 363 -18.99 -9.68 -10.78
CA GLU A 363 -19.80 -10.88 -10.48
C GLU A 363 -19.03 -11.84 -9.57
N SER A 364 -19.73 -12.62 -8.75
CA SER A 364 -19.13 -13.51 -7.72
C SER A 364 -17.98 -14.38 -8.27
N ARG A 365 -18.15 -14.98 -9.46
CA ARG A 365 -17.14 -15.82 -10.11
C ARG A 365 -15.86 -15.07 -10.53
N PHE A 366 -15.94 -13.75 -10.79
CA PHE A 366 -14.81 -12.92 -11.24
C PHE A 366 -14.29 -11.97 -10.17
N ARG A 367 -14.99 -11.86 -9.05
CA ARG A 367 -14.78 -10.84 -8.03
C ARG A 367 -13.34 -10.84 -7.49
N TYR A 368 -12.83 -12.01 -7.13
CA TYR A 368 -11.46 -12.13 -6.62
C TYR A 368 -10.42 -11.70 -7.67
N SER A 369 -10.46 -12.31 -8.84
CA SER A 369 -9.45 -12.08 -9.88
C SER A 369 -9.54 -10.66 -10.45
N GLY A 370 -10.76 -10.15 -10.67
CA GLY A 370 -10.98 -8.80 -11.19
C GLY A 370 -10.53 -7.70 -10.23
N SER A 371 -10.91 -7.80 -8.95
CA SER A 371 -10.52 -6.82 -7.93
C SER A 371 -9.02 -6.85 -7.65
N SER A 372 -8.42 -8.03 -7.50
CA SER A 372 -6.99 -8.19 -7.24
C SER A 372 -6.13 -7.69 -8.40
N PHE A 373 -6.51 -8.03 -9.65
CA PHE A 373 -5.78 -7.60 -10.82
C PHE A 373 -5.89 -6.08 -11.03
N ALA A 374 -7.09 -5.52 -10.90
CA ALA A 374 -7.30 -4.07 -11.00
C ALA A 374 -6.49 -3.30 -9.93
N TYR A 375 -6.51 -3.79 -8.68
CA TYR A 375 -5.69 -3.22 -7.60
C TYR A 375 -4.20 -3.29 -7.93
N ALA A 376 -3.68 -4.43 -8.35
CA ALA A 376 -2.27 -4.61 -8.66
C ALA A 376 -1.80 -3.69 -9.79
N VAL A 377 -2.58 -3.60 -10.88
CA VAL A 377 -2.27 -2.72 -12.02
C VAL A 377 -2.30 -1.25 -11.60
N GLY A 378 -3.34 -0.82 -10.87
CA GLY A 378 -3.43 0.55 -10.37
C GLY A 378 -2.28 0.90 -9.41
N ALA A 379 -1.88 -0.04 -8.55
CA ALA A 379 -0.75 0.14 -7.63
C ALA A 379 0.61 0.25 -8.37
N VAL A 380 0.83 -0.55 -9.42
CA VAL A 380 2.06 -0.47 -10.23
C VAL A 380 2.12 0.86 -10.96
N LEU A 381 1.05 1.24 -11.66
CA LEU A 381 1.01 2.46 -12.48
C LEU A 381 1.05 3.74 -11.63
N GLY A 382 0.41 3.74 -10.47
CA GLY A 382 0.41 4.88 -9.56
C GLY A 382 1.62 4.86 -8.62
N GLY A 383 1.67 3.90 -7.71
CA GLY A 383 2.64 3.89 -6.61
C GLY A 383 4.08 3.57 -7.01
N GLY A 384 4.26 2.67 -8.00
CA GLY A 384 5.58 2.19 -8.39
C GLY A 384 6.49 3.29 -8.96
N PHE A 385 5.93 4.22 -9.70
CA PHE A 385 6.70 5.22 -10.43
C PHE A 385 6.48 6.67 -9.96
N ALA A 386 5.45 6.94 -9.16
CA ALA A 386 5.12 8.31 -8.76
C ALA A 386 6.26 9.07 -8.06
N PRO A 387 7.00 8.50 -7.09
CA PRO A 387 8.12 9.21 -6.48
C PRO A 387 9.26 9.48 -7.46
N LEU A 388 9.52 8.54 -8.38
CA LEU A 388 10.52 8.70 -9.44
C LEU A 388 10.13 9.82 -10.40
N ILE A 389 8.88 9.84 -10.86
CA ILE A 389 8.34 10.88 -11.75
C ILE A 389 8.39 12.23 -11.05
N ALA A 390 7.95 12.32 -9.79
CA ALA A 390 7.97 13.55 -9.02
C ALA A 390 9.40 14.09 -8.84
N ALA A 391 10.36 13.22 -8.51
CA ALA A 391 11.77 13.61 -8.38
C ALA A 391 12.37 14.03 -9.74
N ALA A 392 12.02 13.34 -10.83
CA ALA A 392 12.47 13.71 -12.17
C ALA A 392 11.92 15.08 -12.60
N LEU A 393 10.62 15.32 -12.39
CA LEU A 393 9.99 16.62 -12.68
C LEU A 393 10.63 17.73 -11.87
N GLN A 394 10.82 17.54 -10.56
CA GLN A 394 11.47 18.53 -9.71
C GLN A 394 12.92 18.80 -10.13
N SER A 395 13.71 17.77 -10.39
CA SER A 395 15.13 17.94 -10.75
C SER A 395 15.34 18.59 -12.11
N SER A 396 14.43 18.36 -13.06
CA SER A 396 14.52 18.93 -14.41
C SER A 396 13.97 20.36 -14.52
N THR A 397 12.99 20.72 -13.70
CA THR A 397 12.31 22.02 -13.79
C THR A 397 12.67 22.99 -12.68
N GLY A 398 13.24 22.50 -11.56
CA GLY A 398 13.57 23.31 -10.39
C GLY A 398 12.35 23.74 -9.55
N THR A 399 11.13 23.31 -9.89
CA THR A 399 9.89 23.73 -9.21
C THR A 399 8.96 22.55 -8.90
N SER A 400 8.25 22.63 -7.79
CA SER A 400 7.22 21.67 -7.37
C SER A 400 5.93 21.76 -8.19
N LEU A 401 5.73 22.84 -8.96
CA LEU A 401 4.53 23.06 -9.76
C LEU A 401 4.25 21.88 -10.72
N TYR A 402 5.26 21.35 -11.39
CA TYR A 402 5.08 20.23 -12.31
C TYR A 402 4.73 18.92 -11.59
N VAL A 403 5.17 18.79 -10.33
CA VAL A 403 4.72 17.66 -9.47
C VAL A 403 3.24 17.81 -9.13
N SER A 404 2.80 19.05 -8.78
CA SER A 404 1.37 19.36 -8.58
C SER A 404 0.53 19.07 -9.82
N LEU A 405 1.00 19.48 -11.01
CA LEU A 405 0.30 19.20 -12.27
C LEU A 405 0.23 17.71 -12.59
N TYR A 406 1.28 16.95 -12.29
CA TYR A 406 1.25 15.48 -12.36
C TYR A 406 0.18 14.89 -11.42
N MET A 407 0.10 15.37 -10.17
CA MET A 407 -0.93 14.95 -9.21
C MET A 407 -2.35 15.28 -9.72
N VAL A 408 -2.56 16.47 -10.28
CA VAL A 408 -3.83 16.86 -10.92
C VAL A 408 -4.15 15.90 -12.07
N GLY A 409 -3.19 15.63 -12.95
CA GLY A 409 -3.37 14.76 -14.11
C GLY A 409 -3.81 13.35 -13.74
N VAL A 410 -3.11 12.69 -12.81
CA VAL A 410 -3.49 11.36 -12.32
C VAL A 410 -4.79 11.40 -11.53
N GLY A 411 -5.04 12.50 -10.80
CA GLY A 411 -6.29 12.74 -10.08
C GLY A 411 -7.50 12.80 -11.01
N VAL A 412 -7.40 13.62 -12.07
CA VAL A 412 -8.46 13.75 -13.10
C VAL A 412 -8.69 12.42 -13.80
N LEU A 413 -7.63 11.71 -14.18
CA LEU A 413 -7.72 10.40 -14.82
C LEU A 413 -8.51 9.41 -13.95
N SER A 414 -8.18 9.34 -12.65
CA SER A 414 -8.89 8.47 -11.71
C SER A 414 -10.34 8.92 -11.46
N LEU A 415 -10.58 10.23 -11.37
CA LEU A 415 -11.93 10.79 -11.23
C LEU A 415 -12.84 10.40 -12.41
N LEU A 416 -12.34 10.53 -13.64
CA LEU A 416 -13.06 10.13 -14.84
C LEU A 416 -13.38 8.64 -14.86
N ALA A 417 -12.45 7.80 -14.40
CA ALA A 417 -12.69 6.37 -14.29
C ALA A 417 -13.80 6.04 -13.28
N VAL A 418 -13.85 6.73 -12.13
CA VAL A 418 -14.91 6.54 -11.13
C VAL A 418 -16.27 7.03 -11.63
N LEU A 419 -16.30 8.12 -12.40
CA LEU A 419 -17.53 8.60 -13.05
C LEU A 419 -18.13 7.55 -13.99
N ALA A 420 -17.28 6.78 -14.67
CA ALA A 420 -17.69 5.70 -15.55
C ALA A 420 -18.26 4.46 -14.82
N PHE A 421 -18.12 4.34 -13.50
CA PHE A 421 -18.71 3.24 -12.76
C PHE A 421 -20.24 3.29 -12.79
N PRO A 422 -20.92 2.14 -12.82
CA PRO A 422 -22.38 2.09 -12.76
C PRO A 422 -22.90 2.74 -11.48
N ARG A 423 -24.09 3.34 -11.55
CA ARG A 423 -24.74 3.99 -10.38
C ARG A 423 -25.27 2.99 -9.36
N LYS A 424 -25.59 1.77 -9.79
CA LYS A 424 -26.07 0.67 -8.94
C LYS A 424 -25.06 -0.48 -8.99
N PRO A 425 -24.90 -1.26 -7.92
CA PRO A 425 -24.10 -2.47 -7.93
C PRO A 425 -24.52 -3.37 -9.10
N LEU A 426 -23.55 -3.93 -9.83
CA LEU A 426 -23.86 -4.83 -10.96
C LEU A 426 -24.46 -6.16 -10.47
N VAL A 427 -24.14 -6.54 -9.23
CA VAL A 427 -24.66 -7.77 -8.62
C VAL A 427 -24.94 -7.49 -7.13
N PRO A 428 -26.15 -7.83 -6.62
CA PRO A 428 -26.35 -7.90 -5.18
C PRO A 428 -25.38 -8.97 -4.63
N VAL A 429 -24.57 -8.58 -3.66
CA VAL A 429 -23.72 -9.55 -2.94
C VAL A 429 -24.62 -10.24 -1.94
N THR A 430 -25.48 -11.17 -2.39
CA THR A 430 -26.21 -12.07 -1.51
C THR A 430 -25.23 -13.13 -1.01
N ALA A 431 -25.24 -13.42 0.29
CA ALA A 431 -24.62 -14.61 0.83
C ALA A 431 -25.44 -15.81 0.31
N GLU A 432 -24.96 -16.51 -0.74
CA GLU A 432 -25.41 -17.86 -1.10
C GLU A 432 -24.68 -18.89 -0.25
#